data_acbad85fee42c3a02977edef5ce2883b
#
_entry.id   acbad85fee42c3a02977edef5ce2883b
#
_cell.length_a   1.000
_cell.length_b   1.000
_cell.length_c   1.000
_cell.angle_alpha   90.00
_cell.angle_beta   90.00
_cell.angle_gamma   90.00
#
_symmetry.space_group_name_H-M   'P 1'
#
loop_
_entity.id
_entity.type
_entity.pdbx_description
1 polymer ?
#
loop_
_entity_poly.entity_id
_entity_poly.type
_entity_poly.pdbx_seq_one_letter_code
_entity_poly.pdbx_strand_id
1 'polypeptide(L)'
;SDVYKRQAMYDIIDNKRSVRQSYLETLIGRGDITTQEAETAMQDYRGELENVFQQVKELEKESAPLSHSVATKQRVPYNLQTAISAERLEEIGDAFINVPEGFSVHPRVKPILESRYRMTREGKVDWAMAELLSWGSLLQEGRDIRIAGEDSCRGTFTQRHAIIVDRKNSNIYSPLRAIAQTHGGHFDIYNSSLSEFAGLGVEYGYSVAHTDALVCWEAHRQWCTNYCRRVRFLRGG
;
A
#
# COMPACT_ATOMS: atom_id res chain seq x y z
N SER A 1 -9.14 1.33 27.36
CA SER A 1 -9.86 2.21 28.31
C SER A 1 -11.00 3.00 27.68
N ASP A 2 -11.08 3.15 26.37
CA ASP A 2 -12.19 3.88 25.72
C ASP A 2 -13.49 3.06 25.66
N VAL A 3 -13.41 1.75 25.73
CA VAL A 3 -14.58 0.85 25.75
C VAL A 3 -15.47 1.18 26.95
N TYR A 4 -14.88 1.36 28.14
CA TYR A 4 -15.66 1.68 29.36
C TYR A 4 -16.32 3.06 29.31
N LYS A 5 -15.76 4.01 28.59
CA LYS A 5 -16.34 5.35 28.43
C LYS A 5 -17.49 5.41 27.43
N ARG A 6 -17.63 4.39 26.59
CA ARG A 6 -18.61 4.32 25.50
C ARG A 6 -19.51 3.09 25.59
N GLN A 7 -19.68 2.52 26.79
CA GLN A 7 -20.45 1.29 27.02
C GLN A 7 -21.83 1.36 26.38
N ALA A 8 -22.59 2.43 26.61
CA ALA A 8 -23.91 2.60 26.03
C ALA A 8 -23.92 2.57 24.49
N MET A 9 -22.87 3.07 23.84
CA MET A 9 -22.72 3.02 22.38
C MET A 9 -22.39 1.59 21.91
N TYR A 10 -21.54 0.87 22.63
CA TYR A 10 -21.23 -0.52 22.31
C TYR A 10 -22.45 -1.43 22.50
N ASP A 11 -23.25 -1.21 23.55
CA ASP A 11 -24.51 -1.92 23.77
C ASP A 11 -25.48 -1.72 22.59
N ILE A 12 -25.53 -0.52 22.01
CA ILE A 12 -26.31 -0.24 20.80
C ILE A 12 -25.74 -0.97 19.58
N ILE A 13 -24.39 -0.97 19.42
CA ILE A 13 -23.71 -1.64 18.32
C ILE A 13 -23.94 -3.15 18.37
N ASP A 14 -23.79 -3.75 19.56
CA ASP A 14 -23.95 -5.20 19.75
C ASP A 14 -25.39 -5.67 19.48
N ASN A 15 -26.37 -4.81 19.77
CA ASN A 15 -27.78 -5.08 19.49
C ASN A 15 -28.20 -4.71 18.04
N LYS A 16 -27.32 -4.07 17.27
CA LYS A 16 -27.62 -3.68 15.90
C LYS A 16 -27.52 -4.87 14.95
N ARG A 17 -28.54 -5.04 14.12
CA ARG A 17 -28.50 -6.05 13.04
C ARG A 17 -27.33 -5.76 12.10
N SER A 18 -26.64 -6.82 11.69
CA SER A 18 -25.55 -6.70 10.72
C SER A 18 -26.05 -6.14 9.38
N VAL A 19 -25.19 -5.46 8.63
CA VAL A 19 -25.50 -4.96 7.28
C VAL A 19 -25.99 -6.09 6.38
N ARG A 20 -25.36 -7.26 6.48
CA ARG A 20 -25.76 -8.47 5.75
C ARG A 20 -27.21 -8.85 6.06
N GLN A 21 -27.56 -8.93 7.34
CA GLN A 21 -28.92 -9.31 7.75
C GLN A 21 -29.96 -8.31 7.25
N SER A 22 -29.69 -7.02 7.41
CA SER A 22 -30.59 -5.96 6.92
C SER A 22 -30.74 -5.99 5.41
N TYR A 23 -29.67 -6.31 4.68
CA TYR A 23 -29.70 -6.43 3.21
C TYR A 23 -30.52 -7.65 2.76
N LEU A 24 -30.32 -8.81 3.39
CA LEU A 24 -31.11 -10.03 3.09
C LEU A 24 -32.59 -9.82 3.36
N GLU A 25 -32.94 -9.23 4.51
CA GLU A 25 -34.33 -8.90 4.85
C GLU A 25 -34.96 -7.97 3.79
N THR A 26 -34.21 -7.02 3.27
CA THR A 26 -34.63 -6.11 2.21
C THR A 26 -34.90 -6.86 0.90
N LEU A 27 -33.97 -7.74 0.48
CA LEU A 27 -34.14 -8.53 -0.75
C LEU A 27 -35.31 -9.48 -0.66
N ILE A 28 -35.47 -10.18 0.48
CA ILE A 28 -36.61 -11.08 0.73
C ILE A 28 -37.92 -10.29 0.75
N GLY A 29 -37.96 -9.14 1.42
CA GLY A 29 -39.13 -8.28 1.51
C GLY A 29 -39.58 -7.70 0.16
N ARG A 30 -38.68 -7.55 -0.81
CA ARG A 30 -38.98 -7.15 -2.19
C ARG A 30 -39.38 -8.34 -3.09
N GLY A 31 -39.14 -9.56 -2.63
CA GLY A 31 -39.36 -10.77 -3.43
C GLY A 31 -38.24 -11.06 -4.44
N ASP A 32 -37.09 -10.40 -4.31
CA ASP A 32 -35.94 -10.62 -5.22
C ASP A 32 -35.29 -11.98 -4.99
N ILE A 33 -35.32 -12.50 -3.76
CA ILE A 33 -34.82 -13.81 -3.36
C ILE A 33 -35.76 -14.42 -2.30
N THR A 34 -35.76 -15.74 -2.19
CA THR A 34 -36.40 -16.47 -1.12
C THR A 34 -35.51 -16.64 0.10
N THR A 35 -36.09 -16.94 1.25
CA THR A 35 -35.33 -17.28 2.46
C THR A 35 -34.44 -18.50 2.22
N GLN A 36 -34.94 -19.50 1.49
CA GLN A 36 -34.19 -20.72 1.17
C GLN A 36 -32.96 -20.44 0.30
N GLU A 37 -33.09 -19.59 -0.71
CA GLU A 37 -31.99 -19.20 -1.56
C GLU A 37 -30.89 -18.43 -0.77
N ALA A 38 -31.32 -17.55 0.13
CA ALA A 38 -30.40 -16.83 1.01
C ALA A 38 -29.62 -17.76 1.95
N GLU A 39 -30.29 -18.76 2.53
CA GLU A 39 -29.65 -19.77 3.38
C GLU A 39 -28.71 -20.67 2.60
N THR A 40 -29.08 -21.09 1.41
CA THR A 40 -28.23 -21.91 0.52
C THR A 40 -26.98 -21.16 0.15
N ALA A 41 -27.07 -19.92 -0.33
CA ALA A 41 -25.94 -19.11 -0.68
C ALA A 41 -24.96 -18.91 0.51
N MET A 42 -25.49 -18.78 1.72
CA MET A 42 -24.69 -18.69 2.93
C MET A 42 -23.96 -19.98 3.28
N GLN A 43 -24.62 -21.13 3.09
CA GLN A 43 -24.01 -22.43 3.34
C GLN A 43 -22.90 -22.73 2.31
N ASP A 44 -23.17 -22.44 1.05
CA ASP A 44 -22.21 -22.62 -0.04
C ASP A 44 -20.94 -21.79 0.21
N TYR A 45 -21.09 -20.50 0.54
CA TYR A 45 -19.94 -19.65 0.85
C TYR A 45 -19.16 -20.12 2.08
N ARG A 46 -19.85 -20.60 3.13
CA ARG A 46 -19.17 -21.20 4.28
C ARG A 46 -18.42 -22.46 3.90
N GLY A 47 -19.00 -23.29 3.04
CA GLY A 47 -18.35 -24.49 2.51
C GLY A 47 -17.07 -24.16 1.74
N GLU A 48 -17.09 -23.13 0.89
CA GLU A 48 -15.90 -22.65 0.19
C GLU A 48 -14.81 -22.19 1.15
N LEU A 49 -15.15 -21.37 2.14
CA LEU A 49 -14.18 -20.90 3.13
C LEU A 49 -13.57 -22.06 3.94
N GLU A 50 -14.38 -23.03 4.35
CA GLU A 50 -13.89 -24.22 5.06
C GLU A 50 -12.97 -25.05 4.18
N ASN A 51 -13.29 -25.24 2.91
CA ASN A 51 -12.45 -25.96 1.96
C ASN A 51 -11.10 -25.27 1.79
N VAL A 52 -11.07 -23.96 1.61
CA VAL A 52 -9.83 -23.17 1.50
C VAL A 52 -9.03 -23.27 2.81
N PHE A 53 -9.70 -23.19 3.95
CA PHE A 53 -9.04 -23.33 5.25
C PHE A 53 -8.38 -24.70 5.43
N GLN A 54 -9.04 -25.78 5.01
CA GLN A 54 -8.48 -27.12 5.07
C GLN A 54 -7.28 -27.26 4.10
N GLN A 55 -7.38 -26.72 2.88
CA GLN A 55 -6.26 -26.71 1.92
C GLN A 55 -5.02 -25.99 2.48
N VAL A 56 -5.20 -24.81 3.08
CA VAL A 56 -4.10 -24.08 3.73
C VAL A 56 -3.50 -24.90 4.86
N LYS A 57 -4.32 -25.53 5.68
CA LYS A 57 -3.88 -26.38 6.78
C LYS A 57 -3.10 -27.62 6.33
N GLU A 58 -3.44 -28.17 5.18
CA GLU A 58 -2.70 -29.28 4.56
C GLU A 58 -1.36 -28.79 4.02
N LEU A 59 -1.34 -27.65 3.32
CA LEU A 59 -0.11 -27.03 2.84
C LEU A 59 0.85 -26.65 3.97
N GLU A 60 0.33 -26.19 5.11
CA GLU A 60 1.15 -25.90 6.31
C GLU A 60 1.80 -27.16 6.89
N LYS A 61 1.15 -28.33 6.78
CA LYS A 61 1.74 -29.61 7.22
C LYS A 61 2.84 -30.10 6.29
N GLU A 62 2.73 -29.82 5.00
CA GLU A 62 3.70 -30.19 3.99
C GLU A 62 4.85 -29.18 3.88
N SER A 63 4.59 -27.92 4.24
CA SER A 63 5.60 -26.89 4.30
C SER A 63 6.50 -27.13 5.51
N ALA A 64 7.80 -27.26 5.28
CA ALA A 64 8.76 -27.14 6.38
C ALA A 64 8.45 -25.85 7.14
N PRO A 65 8.50 -25.86 8.51
CA PRO A 65 8.24 -24.65 9.26
C PRO A 65 9.07 -23.54 8.65
N LEU A 66 8.39 -22.45 8.22
CA LEU A 66 9.07 -21.24 7.79
C LEU A 66 10.06 -20.94 8.92
N SER A 67 11.30 -21.31 8.68
CA SER A 67 12.37 -20.90 9.56
C SER A 67 12.33 -19.38 9.47
N HIS A 68 11.60 -18.77 10.39
CA HIS A 68 11.86 -17.39 10.72
C HIS A 68 13.29 -17.41 11.24
N SER A 69 14.23 -17.37 10.31
CA SER A 69 15.57 -16.97 10.66
C SER A 69 15.35 -15.60 11.28
N VAL A 70 15.34 -15.57 12.60
CA VAL A 70 15.54 -14.32 13.33
C VAL A 70 16.83 -13.81 12.73
N ALA A 71 16.70 -12.87 11.78
CA ALA A 71 17.84 -12.30 11.11
C ALA A 71 18.72 -11.80 12.24
N THR A 72 19.79 -12.56 12.50
CA THR A 72 20.81 -12.15 13.44
C THR A 72 21.12 -10.73 13.03
N LYS A 73 20.97 -9.76 13.95
CA LYS A 73 21.23 -8.35 13.73
C LYS A 73 22.62 -8.21 13.12
N GLN A 74 22.74 -8.40 11.82
CA GLN A 74 23.92 -8.06 11.09
C GLN A 74 24.04 -6.54 11.23
N ARG A 75 25.01 -6.10 11.98
CA ARG A 75 25.37 -4.68 11.99
C ARG A 75 25.67 -4.31 10.55
N VAL A 76 24.82 -3.49 9.95
CA VAL A 76 25.09 -2.92 8.62
C VAL A 76 26.46 -2.29 8.68
N PRO A 77 27.42 -2.69 7.81
CA PRO A 77 28.75 -2.09 7.79
C PRO A 77 28.65 -0.57 7.63
N TYR A 78 29.41 0.16 8.43
CA TYR A 78 29.38 1.63 8.42
C TYR A 78 29.82 2.23 7.07
N ASN A 79 30.50 1.44 6.24
CA ASN A 79 31.02 1.81 4.92
C ASN A 79 30.26 1.17 3.76
N LEU A 80 28.99 0.82 3.95
CA LEU A 80 28.16 0.26 2.88
C LEU A 80 28.04 1.27 1.73
N GLN A 81 28.39 0.85 0.53
CA GLN A 81 28.18 1.64 -0.67
C GLN A 81 26.71 1.57 -1.09
N THR A 82 26.02 2.69 -0.96
CA THR A 82 24.61 2.82 -1.34
C THR A 82 24.40 3.71 -2.57
N ALA A 83 25.50 4.20 -3.15
CA ALA A 83 25.43 5.02 -4.36
C ALA A 83 25.04 4.18 -5.58
N ILE A 84 24.24 4.77 -6.45
CA ILE A 84 23.90 4.22 -7.77
C ILE A 84 24.52 5.07 -8.87
N SER A 85 24.68 4.52 -10.07
CA SER A 85 25.30 5.23 -11.17
C SER A 85 24.42 6.38 -11.69
N ALA A 86 25.05 7.34 -12.37
CA ALA A 86 24.34 8.48 -12.95
C ALA A 86 23.30 8.04 -13.99
N GLU A 87 23.63 7.04 -14.79
CA GLU A 87 22.74 6.49 -15.81
C GLU A 87 21.45 5.93 -15.20
N ARG A 88 21.54 5.24 -14.05
CA ARG A 88 20.37 4.74 -13.33
C ARG A 88 19.52 5.88 -12.76
N LEU A 89 20.14 6.94 -12.27
CA LEU A 89 19.40 8.14 -11.82
C LEU A 89 18.69 8.83 -12.98
N GLU A 90 19.33 8.93 -14.14
CA GLU A 90 18.78 9.54 -15.35
C GLU A 90 17.61 8.76 -15.89
N GLU A 91 17.66 7.41 -15.91
CA GLU A 91 16.54 6.56 -16.29
C GLU A 91 15.29 6.83 -15.43
N ILE A 92 15.47 6.96 -14.10
CA ILE A 92 14.37 7.31 -13.21
C ILE A 92 13.83 8.71 -13.55
N GLY A 93 14.72 9.68 -13.81
CA GLY A 93 14.33 11.04 -14.21
C GLY A 93 13.53 11.07 -15.51
N ASP A 94 13.96 10.27 -16.50
CA ASP A 94 13.30 10.17 -17.80
C ASP A 94 11.86 9.65 -17.70
N ALA A 95 11.59 8.72 -16.78
CA ALA A 95 10.24 8.21 -16.56
C ALA A 95 9.25 9.31 -16.13
N PHE A 96 9.72 10.42 -15.54
CA PHE A 96 8.83 11.53 -15.15
C PHE A 96 8.39 12.40 -16.32
N ILE A 97 9.13 12.44 -17.42
CA ILE A 97 8.78 13.23 -18.61
C ILE A 97 8.25 12.39 -19.78
N ASN A 98 8.61 11.09 -19.81
CA ASN A 98 8.17 10.16 -20.84
C ASN A 98 6.77 9.61 -20.54
N VAL A 99 5.79 10.51 -20.47
CA VAL A 99 4.38 10.12 -20.30
C VAL A 99 3.84 9.43 -21.56
N PRO A 100 2.84 8.55 -21.42
CA PRO A 100 2.23 7.89 -22.58
C PRO A 100 1.72 8.86 -23.64
N GLU A 101 1.73 8.42 -24.90
CA GLU A 101 1.22 9.22 -26.01
C GLU A 101 -0.25 9.61 -25.76
N GLY A 102 -0.59 10.88 -26.03
CA GLY A 102 -1.91 11.44 -25.80
C GLY A 102 -2.25 11.76 -24.35
N PHE A 103 -1.37 11.47 -23.41
CA PHE A 103 -1.59 11.77 -21.99
C PHE A 103 -1.48 13.27 -21.69
N SER A 104 -2.52 13.84 -21.10
CA SER A 104 -2.63 15.27 -20.81
C SER A 104 -2.28 15.60 -19.37
N VAL A 105 -1.02 15.92 -19.11
CA VAL A 105 -0.55 16.32 -17.77
C VAL A 105 -1.15 17.68 -17.39
N HIS A 106 -1.59 17.80 -16.13
CA HIS A 106 -2.12 19.08 -15.63
C HIS A 106 -1.03 20.17 -15.65
N PRO A 107 -1.34 21.42 -16.13
CA PRO A 107 -0.34 22.50 -16.27
C PRO A 107 0.46 22.84 -15.02
N ARG A 108 -0.13 22.66 -13.83
CA ARG A 108 0.58 22.88 -12.54
C ARG A 108 1.51 21.72 -12.15
N VAL A 109 1.27 20.51 -12.66
CA VAL A 109 2.10 19.33 -12.37
C VAL A 109 3.28 19.24 -13.33
N LYS A 110 3.10 19.66 -14.58
CA LYS A 110 4.13 19.59 -15.62
C LYS A 110 5.48 20.21 -15.20
N PRO A 111 5.54 21.44 -14.62
CA PRO A 111 6.81 22.01 -14.17
C PRO A 111 7.49 21.19 -13.07
N ILE A 112 6.71 20.50 -12.22
CA ILE A 112 7.25 19.63 -11.17
C ILE A 112 7.97 18.44 -11.80
N LEU A 113 7.37 17.79 -12.80
CA LEU A 113 7.96 16.67 -13.51
C LEU A 113 9.23 17.07 -14.26
N GLU A 114 9.20 18.22 -14.94
CA GLU A 114 10.36 18.80 -15.63
C GLU A 114 11.50 19.14 -14.64
N SER A 115 11.16 19.62 -13.44
CA SER A 115 12.13 19.88 -12.40
C SER A 115 12.83 18.59 -11.93
N ARG A 116 12.06 17.50 -11.75
CA ARG A 116 12.61 16.18 -11.37
C ARG A 116 13.56 15.61 -12.41
N TYR A 117 13.20 15.72 -13.67
CA TYR A 117 14.07 15.37 -14.78
C TYR A 117 15.40 16.12 -14.71
N ARG A 118 15.38 17.43 -14.43
CA ARG A 118 16.60 18.21 -14.28
C ARG A 118 17.42 17.84 -13.05
N MET A 119 16.75 17.56 -11.92
CA MET A 119 17.44 17.18 -10.67
C MET A 119 18.33 15.95 -10.83
N THR A 120 17.95 14.99 -11.67
CA THR A 120 18.78 13.80 -11.91
C THR A 120 20.04 14.06 -12.73
N ARG A 121 20.15 15.21 -13.39
CA ARG A 121 21.26 15.59 -14.25
C ARG A 121 22.12 16.71 -13.65
N GLU A 122 21.48 17.66 -12.99
CA GLU A 122 22.14 18.86 -12.45
C GLU A 122 22.54 18.70 -10.97
N GLY A 123 22.06 17.67 -10.29
CA GLY A 123 22.14 17.57 -8.83
C GLY A 123 21.09 18.48 -8.16
N LYS A 124 21.29 18.90 -6.93
CA LYS A 124 20.36 19.73 -6.16
C LYS A 124 18.99 19.05 -5.96
N VAL A 125 19.04 17.78 -5.62
CA VAL A 125 17.87 16.94 -5.36
C VAL A 125 17.18 17.39 -4.08
N ASP A 126 15.87 17.64 -4.16
CA ASP A 126 15.03 17.89 -2.98
C ASP A 126 14.61 16.58 -2.28
N TRP A 127 14.03 16.69 -1.08
CA TRP A 127 13.61 15.51 -0.31
C TRP A 127 12.57 14.66 -1.01
N ALA A 128 11.64 15.28 -1.76
CA ALA A 128 10.61 14.55 -2.49
C ALA A 128 11.21 13.73 -3.63
N MET A 129 12.16 14.32 -4.37
CA MET A 129 12.87 13.60 -5.43
C MET A 129 13.82 12.54 -4.86
N ALA A 130 14.49 12.80 -3.73
CA ALA A 130 15.35 11.83 -3.06
C ALA A 130 14.58 10.56 -2.66
N GLU A 131 13.36 10.70 -2.15
CA GLU A 131 12.45 9.59 -1.87
C GLU A 131 12.16 8.79 -3.14
N LEU A 132 11.76 9.46 -4.22
CA LEU A 132 11.42 8.81 -5.49
C LEU A 132 12.63 8.13 -6.15
N LEU A 133 13.82 8.72 -6.04
CA LEU A 133 15.07 8.10 -6.51
C LEU A 133 15.42 6.86 -5.70
N SER A 134 15.23 6.88 -4.38
CA SER A 134 15.47 5.72 -3.52
C SER A 134 14.52 4.57 -3.89
N TRP A 135 13.25 4.86 -4.11
CA TRP A 135 12.29 3.85 -4.57
C TRP A 135 12.61 3.37 -5.98
N GLY A 136 12.91 4.29 -6.90
CA GLY A 136 13.31 3.95 -8.26
C GLY A 136 14.51 3.03 -8.31
N SER A 137 15.52 3.27 -7.47
CA SER A 137 16.72 2.42 -7.41
C SER A 137 16.44 1.01 -6.93
N LEU A 138 15.55 0.85 -5.94
CA LEU A 138 15.10 -0.47 -5.48
C LEU A 138 14.30 -1.21 -6.55
N LEU A 139 13.43 -0.49 -7.27
CA LEU A 139 12.68 -1.07 -8.40
C LEU A 139 13.59 -1.52 -9.54
N GLN A 140 14.68 -0.78 -9.82
CA GLN A 140 15.71 -1.19 -10.78
C GLN A 140 16.50 -2.43 -10.32
N GLU A 141 16.44 -2.79 -9.04
CA GLU A 141 16.96 -4.03 -8.48
C GLU A 141 15.92 -5.16 -8.46
N GLY A 142 14.74 -4.93 -9.05
CA GLY A 142 13.64 -5.90 -9.07
C GLY A 142 12.93 -6.06 -7.73
N ARG A 143 13.10 -5.09 -6.80
CA ARG A 143 12.44 -5.13 -5.50
C ARG A 143 11.01 -4.60 -5.58
N ASP A 144 10.10 -5.26 -4.89
CA ASP A 144 8.72 -4.80 -4.75
C ASP A 144 8.61 -3.68 -3.72
N ILE A 145 7.79 -2.69 -4.02
CA ILE A 145 7.53 -1.56 -3.12
C ILE A 145 6.02 -1.37 -2.97
N ARG A 146 5.57 -1.33 -1.72
CA ARG A 146 4.19 -1.04 -1.36
C ARG A 146 4.12 0.15 -0.40
N ILE A 147 3.27 1.12 -0.74
CA ILE A 147 3.10 2.34 0.05
C ILE A 147 1.61 2.60 0.23
N ALA A 148 1.17 2.83 1.45
CA ALA A 148 -0.20 3.17 1.75
C ALA A 148 -0.31 4.25 2.81
N GLY A 149 -1.30 5.13 2.66
CA GLY A 149 -1.63 6.21 3.57
C GLY A 149 -2.72 7.08 2.99
N GLU A 150 -3.20 8.09 3.71
CA GLU A 150 -4.37 8.88 3.30
C GLU A 150 -4.16 9.60 1.96
N ASP A 151 -3.00 10.21 1.75
CA ASP A 151 -2.67 11.00 0.55
C ASP A 151 -1.40 10.51 -0.16
N SER A 152 -1.02 9.26 0.00
CA SER A 152 0.30 8.75 -0.40
C SER A 152 0.60 8.94 -1.89
N CYS A 153 -0.38 8.79 -2.77
CA CYS A 153 -0.17 8.94 -4.22
C CYS A 153 0.36 10.33 -4.62
N ARG A 154 -0.16 11.36 -3.99
CA ARG A 154 0.21 12.76 -4.23
C ARG A 154 1.25 13.27 -3.23
N GLY A 155 1.21 12.73 -2.02
CA GLY A 155 1.84 13.28 -0.83
C GLY A 155 0.97 14.34 -0.16
N THR A 156 0.89 14.33 1.17
CA THR A 156 0.06 15.25 1.97
C THR A 156 0.31 16.72 1.61
N PHE A 157 1.55 17.08 1.32
CA PHE A 157 1.95 18.44 0.92
C PHE A 157 2.06 18.63 -0.60
N THR A 158 1.46 17.76 -1.39
CA THR A 158 1.51 17.82 -2.86
C THR A 158 2.94 17.73 -3.42
N GLN A 159 3.82 17.09 -2.68
CA GLN A 159 5.25 17.01 -3.00
C GLN A 159 5.63 15.79 -3.85
N ARG A 160 4.88 14.68 -3.75
CA ARG A 160 5.30 13.38 -4.31
C ARG A 160 4.87 13.19 -5.76
N HIS A 161 3.59 13.26 -6.06
CA HIS A 161 3.03 12.97 -7.39
C HIS A 161 3.58 11.66 -7.98
N ALA A 162 3.54 10.56 -7.22
CA ALA A 162 3.92 9.24 -7.71
C ALA A 162 2.89 8.65 -8.68
N ILE A 163 1.65 9.14 -8.60
CA ILE A 163 0.57 8.90 -9.55
C ILE A 163 0.18 10.23 -10.19
N ILE A 164 0.13 10.24 -11.52
CA ILE A 164 -0.29 11.38 -12.33
C ILE A 164 -1.59 11.01 -13.00
N VAL A 165 -2.56 11.93 -12.98
CA VAL A 165 -3.89 11.70 -13.57
C VAL A 165 -4.01 12.51 -14.86
N ASP A 166 -4.48 11.86 -15.92
CA ASP A 166 -4.79 12.52 -17.19
C ASP A 166 -5.98 13.46 -17.02
N ARG A 167 -5.79 14.70 -17.43
CA ARG A 167 -6.80 15.75 -17.30
C ARG A 167 -8.06 15.51 -18.14
N LYS A 168 -7.96 14.75 -19.24
CA LYS A 168 -9.06 14.58 -20.19
C LYS A 168 -9.91 13.35 -19.93
N ASN A 169 -9.29 12.25 -19.50
CA ASN A 169 -9.94 10.94 -19.43
C ASN A 169 -9.77 10.23 -18.08
N SER A 170 -9.10 10.88 -17.11
CA SER A 170 -8.80 10.32 -15.78
C SER A 170 -7.94 9.06 -15.76
N ASN A 171 -7.30 8.72 -16.87
CA ASN A 171 -6.29 7.65 -16.89
C ASN A 171 -5.15 8.00 -15.94
N ILE A 172 -4.50 7.00 -15.41
CA ILE A 172 -3.38 7.19 -14.49
C ILE A 172 -2.06 6.74 -15.13
N TYR A 173 -1.01 7.47 -14.81
CA TYR A 173 0.37 7.12 -15.12
C TYR A 173 1.22 7.20 -13.87
N SER A 174 2.12 6.25 -13.69
CA SER A 174 3.11 6.26 -12.62
C SER A 174 4.51 6.06 -13.20
N PRO A 175 5.40 7.05 -13.06
CA PRO A 175 6.79 6.90 -13.49
C PRO A 175 7.48 5.70 -12.85
N LEU A 176 7.26 5.46 -11.57
CA LEU A 176 7.86 4.35 -10.86
C LEU A 176 7.29 2.97 -11.25
N ARG A 177 6.01 2.90 -11.64
CA ARG A 177 5.47 1.66 -12.25
C ARG A 177 6.11 1.35 -13.59
N ALA A 178 6.41 2.37 -14.38
CA ALA A 178 7.12 2.18 -15.65
C ALA A 178 8.53 1.60 -15.43
N ILE A 179 9.25 2.11 -14.44
CA ILE A 179 10.56 1.55 -14.02
C ILE A 179 10.39 0.10 -13.54
N ALA A 180 9.44 -0.16 -12.66
CA ALA A 180 9.17 -1.49 -12.13
C ALA A 180 8.89 -2.52 -13.26
N GLN A 181 8.07 -2.15 -14.23
CA GLN A 181 7.74 -3.02 -15.39
C GLN A 181 8.97 -3.37 -16.24
N THR A 182 9.92 -2.47 -16.35
CA THR A 182 11.15 -2.69 -17.12
C THR A 182 12.10 -3.64 -16.39
N HIS A 183 12.15 -3.58 -15.06
CA HIS A 183 13.14 -4.28 -14.24
C HIS A 183 12.58 -5.47 -13.44
N GLY A 184 11.28 -5.78 -13.58
CA GLY A 184 10.65 -6.97 -12.99
C GLY A 184 10.18 -6.85 -11.56
N GLY A 185 10.21 -5.64 -10.97
CA GLY A 185 9.62 -5.35 -9.67
C GLY A 185 8.16 -4.87 -9.78
N HIS A 186 7.51 -4.66 -8.62
CA HIS A 186 6.16 -4.07 -8.54
C HIS A 186 6.17 -2.81 -7.71
N PHE A 187 5.45 -1.79 -8.17
CA PHE A 187 5.26 -0.54 -7.45
C PHE A 187 3.79 -0.30 -7.17
N ASP A 188 3.41 -0.48 -5.92
CA ASP A 188 2.06 -0.29 -5.43
C ASP A 188 1.99 0.90 -4.47
N ILE A 189 1.18 1.89 -4.82
CA ILE A 189 0.93 3.05 -3.98
C ILE A 189 -0.56 3.36 -3.96
N TYR A 190 -1.12 3.54 -2.76
CA TYR A 190 -2.55 3.69 -2.53
C TYR A 190 -2.86 4.88 -1.61
N ASN A 191 -3.91 5.62 -1.95
CA ASN A 191 -4.58 6.47 -0.99
C ASN A 191 -5.54 5.58 -0.17
N SER A 192 -5.16 5.28 1.06
CA SER A 192 -5.93 4.43 1.94
C SER A 192 -7.12 5.18 2.52
N SER A 193 -8.31 4.57 2.46
CA SER A 193 -9.52 5.03 3.16
C SER A 193 -9.72 4.35 4.51
N LEU A 194 -8.79 3.49 4.93
CA LEU A 194 -8.83 2.82 6.21
C LEU A 194 -8.52 3.80 7.35
N SER A 195 -9.01 3.48 8.55
CA SER A 195 -8.52 4.16 9.73
C SER A 195 -7.02 3.91 9.89
N GLU A 196 -6.31 4.83 10.53
CA GLU A 196 -4.86 4.72 10.75
C GLU A 196 -4.46 3.38 11.42
N PHE A 197 -5.26 2.95 12.40
CA PHE A 197 -5.04 1.67 13.07
C PHE A 197 -5.19 0.47 12.10
N ALA A 198 -6.23 0.48 11.29
CA ALA A 198 -6.47 -0.58 10.31
C ALA A 198 -5.42 -0.54 9.19
N GLY A 199 -5.04 0.65 8.72
CA GLY A 199 -3.97 0.82 7.74
C GLY A 199 -2.64 0.26 8.22
N LEU A 200 -2.22 0.60 9.44
CA LEU A 200 -1.01 0.05 10.05
C LEU A 200 -1.09 -1.49 10.15
N GLY A 201 -2.24 -2.03 10.57
CA GLY A 201 -2.42 -3.48 10.70
C GLY A 201 -2.30 -4.22 9.37
N VAL A 202 -2.90 -3.67 8.30
CA VAL A 202 -2.81 -4.23 6.95
C VAL A 202 -1.37 -4.20 6.42
N GLU A 203 -0.70 -3.07 6.53
CA GLU A 203 0.67 -2.93 6.01
C GLU A 203 1.67 -3.76 6.83
N TYR A 204 1.46 -3.89 8.14
CA TYR A 204 2.24 -4.81 8.96
C TYR A 204 2.03 -6.27 8.50
N GLY A 205 0.78 -6.70 8.33
CA GLY A 205 0.47 -8.05 7.84
C GLY A 205 1.08 -8.34 6.47
N TYR A 206 1.02 -7.35 5.55
CA TYR A 206 1.66 -7.45 4.24
C TYR A 206 3.17 -7.63 4.36
N SER A 207 3.84 -6.84 5.21
CA SER A 207 5.30 -6.94 5.42
C SER A 207 5.75 -8.27 6.02
N VAL A 208 4.89 -8.92 6.81
CA VAL A 208 5.15 -10.26 7.36
C VAL A 208 4.97 -11.33 6.28
N ALA A 209 3.98 -11.18 5.42
CA ALA A 209 3.71 -12.14 4.34
C ALA A 209 4.69 -12.01 3.16
N HIS A 210 5.19 -10.80 2.90
CA HIS A 210 6.10 -10.50 1.80
C HIS A 210 7.37 -9.80 2.32
N THR A 211 8.29 -10.58 2.84
CA THR A 211 9.49 -10.11 3.55
C THR A 211 10.50 -9.37 2.67
N ASP A 212 10.51 -9.64 1.37
CA ASP A 212 11.44 -9.03 0.41
C ASP A 212 10.94 -7.68 -0.15
N ALA A 213 9.70 -7.31 0.12
CA ALA A 213 9.14 -6.03 -0.29
C ALA A 213 9.49 -4.92 0.70
N LEU A 214 9.73 -3.72 0.17
CA LEU A 214 9.72 -2.51 0.98
C LEU A 214 8.25 -2.09 1.22
N VAL A 215 7.80 -2.20 2.46
CA VAL A 215 6.44 -1.80 2.85
C VAL A 215 6.49 -0.53 3.68
N CYS A 216 5.81 0.51 3.20
CA CYS A 216 5.75 1.81 3.87
C CYS A 216 4.30 2.15 4.20
N TRP A 217 4.03 2.40 5.48
CA TRP A 217 2.80 3.01 5.92
C TRP A 217 3.03 4.48 6.28
N GLU A 218 2.30 5.37 5.64
CA GLU A 218 2.39 6.81 5.83
C GLU A 218 1.24 7.28 6.73
N ALA A 219 1.57 7.55 8.00
CA ALA A 219 0.62 8.02 8.99
C ALA A 219 0.23 9.47 8.77
N HIS A 220 -1.05 9.80 9.00
CA HIS A 220 -1.49 11.18 9.04
C HIS A 220 -0.82 11.94 10.20
N ARG A 221 -0.49 13.21 9.99
CA ARG A 221 0.26 14.04 10.95
C ARG A 221 -0.32 14.03 12.37
N GLN A 222 -1.64 14.00 12.50
CA GLN A 222 -2.33 14.04 13.79
C GLN A 222 -2.13 12.74 14.58
N TRP A 223 -2.00 11.63 13.90
CA TRP A 223 -1.71 10.33 14.49
C TRP A 223 -0.25 10.21 14.95
N CYS A 224 0.65 10.73 14.15
CA CYS A 224 2.09 10.72 14.43
C CYS A 224 2.44 11.50 15.71
N THR A 225 1.80 12.65 15.96
CA THR A 225 2.01 13.44 17.19
C THR A 225 1.51 12.76 18.46
N ASN A 226 0.44 11.96 18.37
CA ASN A 226 -0.21 11.39 19.54
C ASN A 226 0.20 9.95 19.85
N TYR A 227 0.58 9.17 18.85
CA TYR A 227 0.81 7.72 18.97
C TYR A 227 2.21 7.24 18.57
N CYS A 228 2.91 7.90 17.66
CA CYS A 228 4.26 7.49 17.22
C CYS A 228 5.32 7.53 18.34
N ARG A 229 5.07 8.25 19.42
CA ARG A 229 5.94 8.18 20.62
C ARG A 229 5.94 6.80 21.29
N ARG A 230 4.98 5.92 20.99
CA ARG A 230 4.83 4.59 21.61
C ARG A 230 5.05 3.41 20.67
N VAL A 231 5.02 3.61 19.38
CA VAL A 231 5.33 2.55 18.40
C VAL A 231 6.80 2.64 18.03
N ARG A 232 7.65 1.96 18.79
CA ARG A 232 8.96 1.56 18.27
C ARG A 232 8.67 0.51 17.21
N PHE A 233 8.89 0.85 15.95
CA PHE A 233 9.03 -0.15 14.91
C PHE A 233 10.18 -1.09 15.34
N LEU A 234 9.82 -2.24 15.88
CA LEU A 234 10.72 -3.36 15.87
C LEU A 234 10.83 -3.75 14.38
N ARG A 235 11.82 -3.19 13.70
CA ARG A 235 12.28 -3.80 12.46
C ARG A 235 12.58 -5.24 12.82
N GLY A 236 11.73 -6.18 12.37
CA GLY A 236 12.15 -7.51 12.07
C GLY A 236 13.27 -7.32 11.04
N GLY A 237 14.49 -7.45 11.50
CA GLY A 237 15.67 -7.31 10.68
C GLY A 237 16.02 -8.64 10.12
#